data_1943452fdc3013d582adb347491a2c7c
#
_entry.id   1943452fdc3013d582adb347491a2c7c
#
_cell.length_a   1.000
_cell.length_b   1.000
_cell.length_c   1.000
_cell.angle_alpha   90.00
_cell.angle_beta   90.00
_cell.angle_gamma   90.00
#
_symmetry.space_group_name_H-M   'P 1'
#
loop_
_entity.id
_entity.type
_entity.pdbx_description
1 polymer ?
#
loop_
_entity_poly.entity_id
_entity_poly.type
_entity_poly.pdbx_seq_one_letter_code
_entity_poly.pdbx_strand_id
1 'polypeptide(L)'
;MKKVLPKLLLCIVLVCAIFLVFLYANSNIGITADNLEEDIRSSQKIQETWVVDGSVSDTMAAYISYPQDKTEHTFSVYVNRPDLSFGYFFRGGGNISQVEEYIAEFTVDGFDDRAFISMNSQQVSFLEIDDGNDIRKIEIDSNKPFAIVLPINTGNISFYDINGNIVEYHNQKL
;
A
#
# COMPACT_ATOMS: atom_id res chain seq x y z
N MET A 1 -33.45 25.77 -33.45
CA MET A 1 -32.23 25.24 -32.85
C MET A 1 -32.11 25.38 -31.31
N LYS A 2 -32.77 26.34 -30.63
CA LYS A 2 -32.61 26.59 -29.18
C LYS A 2 -33.18 25.53 -28.22
N LYS A 3 -34.02 24.58 -28.66
CA LYS A 3 -34.67 23.56 -27.79
C LYS A 3 -33.97 22.18 -27.81
N VAL A 4 -33.02 21.94 -28.70
CA VAL A 4 -32.33 20.63 -28.82
C VAL A 4 -31.14 20.57 -27.87
N LEU A 5 -30.44 21.66 -27.66
CA LEU A 5 -29.25 21.77 -26.82
C LEU A 5 -29.50 21.30 -25.34
N PRO A 6 -30.56 21.78 -24.65
CA PRO A 6 -30.82 21.33 -23.28
C PRO A 6 -31.22 19.84 -23.19
N LYS A 7 -31.90 19.32 -24.23
CA LYS A 7 -32.24 17.87 -24.25
C LYS A 7 -31.00 17.00 -24.48
N LEU A 8 -30.07 17.41 -25.33
CA LEU A 8 -28.82 16.72 -25.56
C LEU A 8 -27.96 16.73 -24.30
N LEU A 9 -27.86 17.86 -23.62
CA LEU A 9 -27.12 17.98 -22.34
C LEU A 9 -27.71 17.05 -21.28
N LEU A 10 -29.04 16.99 -21.15
CA LEU A 10 -29.74 16.10 -20.22
C LEU A 10 -29.43 14.62 -20.52
N CYS A 11 -29.43 14.21 -21.80
CA CYS A 11 -29.10 12.86 -22.18
C CYS A 11 -27.63 12.50 -21.81
N ILE A 12 -26.68 13.41 -22.04
CA ILE A 12 -25.27 13.20 -21.68
C ILE A 12 -25.14 13.02 -20.16
N VAL A 13 -25.75 13.88 -19.37
CA VAL A 13 -25.73 13.76 -17.88
C VAL A 13 -26.30 12.43 -17.42
N LEU A 14 -27.41 11.99 -18.02
CA LEU A 14 -28.06 10.74 -17.65
C LEU A 14 -27.20 9.52 -18.02
N VAL A 15 -26.54 9.53 -19.19
CA VAL A 15 -25.60 8.47 -19.59
C VAL A 15 -24.38 8.44 -18.65
N CYS A 16 -23.81 9.59 -18.30
CA CYS A 16 -22.72 9.66 -17.33
C CYS A 16 -23.14 9.14 -15.95
N ALA A 17 -24.33 9.48 -15.47
CA ALA A 17 -24.85 8.99 -14.19
C ALA A 17 -25.03 7.47 -14.20
N ILE A 18 -25.61 6.91 -15.28
CA ILE A 18 -25.75 5.45 -15.44
C ILE A 18 -24.38 4.76 -15.45
N PHE A 19 -23.42 5.34 -16.16
CA PHE A 19 -22.05 4.80 -16.22
C PHE A 19 -21.37 4.81 -14.86
N LEU A 20 -21.50 5.88 -14.08
CA LEU A 20 -20.98 5.95 -12.71
C LEU A 20 -21.62 4.92 -11.79
N VAL A 21 -22.95 4.74 -11.88
CA VAL A 21 -23.67 3.70 -11.13
C VAL A 21 -23.16 2.30 -11.53
N PHE A 22 -22.93 2.09 -12.81
CA PHE A 22 -22.39 0.81 -13.32
C PHE A 22 -20.99 0.54 -12.77
N LEU A 23 -20.09 1.53 -12.79
CA LEU A 23 -18.73 1.42 -12.23
C LEU A 23 -18.77 1.11 -10.72
N TYR A 24 -19.65 1.80 -9.99
CA TYR A 24 -19.84 1.58 -8.56
C TYR A 24 -20.38 0.17 -8.26
N ALA A 25 -21.40 -0.26 -8.99
CA ALA A 25 -22.01 -1.57 -8.82
C ALA A 25 -21.07 -2.74 -9.16
N ASN A 26 -20.10 -2.53 -10.05
CA ASN A 26 -19.08 -3.53 -10.38
C ASN A 26 -17.82 -3.43 -9.52
N SER A 27 -17.82 -2.63 -8.44
CA SER A 27 -16.66 -2.42 -7.57
C SER A 27 -15.40 -1.97 -8.31
N ASN A 28 -15.56 -1.14 -9.34
CA ASN A 28 -14.46 -0.57 -10.12
C ASN A 28 -14.02 0.81 -9.59
N ILE A 29 -14.68 1.32 -8.54
CA ILE A 29 -14.30 2.56 -7.86
C ILE A 29 -13.77 2.16 -6.48
N GLY A 30 -12.48 2.33 -6.31
CA GLY A 30 -11.78 2.11 -5.05
C GLY A 30 -11.50 3.44 -4.32
N ILE A 31 -10.57 3.39 -3.40
CA ILE A 31 -10.19 4.50 -2.54
C ILE A 31 -9.05 5.26 -3.21
N THR A 32 -9.12 6.59 -3.25
CA THR A 32 -8.03 7.41 -3.77
C THR A 32 -6.82 7.35 -2.84
N ALA A 33 -5.62 7.56 -3.37
CA ALA A 33 -4.38 7.55 -2.57
C ALA A 33 -4.46 8.49 -1.36
N ASP A 34 -5.04 9.67 -1.53
CA ASP A 34 -5.18 10.68 -0.47
C ASP A 34 -6.15 10.26 0.66
N ASN A 35 -7.04 9.32 0.41
CA ASN A 35 -8.04 8.84 1.37
C ASN A 35 -7.70 7.48 1.99
N LEU A 36 -6.55 6.88 1.63
CA LEU A 36 -6.15 5.57 2.15
C LEU A 36 -5.97 5.57 3.67
N GLU A 37 -5.36 6.62 4.25
CA GLU A 37 -5.20 6.72 5.69
C GLU A 37 -6.55 6.79 6.42
N GLU A 38 -7.51 7.55 5.90
CA GLU A 38 -8.86 7.63 6.48
C GLU A 38 -9.59 6.28 6.42
N ASP A 39 -9.46 5.57 5.30
CA ASP A 39 -10.02 4.22 5.14
C ASP A 39 -9.36 3.23 6.12
N ILE A 40 -8.04 3.24 6.28
CA ILE A 40 -7.31 2.41 7.23
C ILE A 40 -7.82 2.67 8.65
N ARG A 41 -7.90 3.92 9.06
CA ARG A 41 -8.38 4.32 10.40
C ARG A 41 -9.79 3.81 10.66
N SER A 42 -10.68 3.96 9.68
CA SER A 42 -12.07 3.54 9.77
C SER A 42 -12.22 2.01 9.76
N SER A 43 -11.61 1.35 8.78
CA SER A 43 -11.77 -0.10 8.54
C SER A 43 -11.10 -0.96 9.61
N GLN A 44 -9.91 -0.55 10.09
CA GLN A 44 -9.14 -1.23 11.14
C GLN A 44 -9.51 -0.75 12.54
N LYS A 45 -10.42 0.24 12.67
CA LYS A 45 -10.84 0.85 13.94
C LYS A 45 -9.67 1.38 14.77
N ILE A 46 -8.72 2.02 14.10
CA ILE A 46 -7.52 2.57 14.70
C ILE A 46 -7.84 3.88 15.42
N GLN A 47 -7.28 4.07 16.60
CA GLN A 47 -7.41 5.31 17.35
C GLN A 47 -6.67 6.46 16.64
N GLU A 48 -7.16 7.68 16.80
CA GLU A 48 -6.54 8.88 16.21
C GLU A 48 -5.09 9.12 16.67
N THR A 49 -4.74 8.62 17.86
CA THR A 49 -3.39 8.73 18.45
C THR A 49 -2.36 7.82 17.83
N TRP A 50 -2.78 6.83 17.03
CA TRP A 50 -1.86 5.92 16.35
C TRP A 50 -1.19 6.60 15.15
N VAL A 51 0.07 6.26 14.96
CA VAL A 51 0.81 6.58 13.74
C VAL A 51 0.31 5.67 12.62
N VAL A 52 0.10 6.22 11.44
CA VAL A 52 -0.13 5.48 10.19
C VAL A 52 0.98 5.90 9.25
N ASP A 53 1.85 4.98 8.88
CA ASP A 53 2.99 5.23 8.01
C ASP A 53 3.04 4.20 6.89
N GLY A 54 3.50 4.60 5.70
CA GLY A 54 3.52 3.68 4.58
C GLY A 54 4.01 4.29 3.28
N SER A 55 3.91 3.51 2.23
CA SER A 55 4.25 3.94 0.88
C SER A 55 3.22 3.50 -0.16
N VAL A 56 3.15 4.28 -1.22
CA VAL A 56 2.18 4.12 -2.31
C VAL A 56 2.93 4.15 -3.64
N SER A 57 2.65 3.17 -4.49
CA SER A 57 3.01 3.14 -5.90
C SER A 57 1.74 3.23 -6.76
N ASP A 58 1.87 3.22 -8.08
CA ASP A 58 0.70 3.23 -8.98
C ASP A 58 -0.18 1.98 -8.85
N THR A 59 0.37 0.84 -8.42
CA THR A 59 -0.33 -0.46 -8.38
C THR A 59 -0.54 -1.01 -6.99
N MET A 60 0.21 -0.55 -5.97
CA MET A 60 0.15 -1.04 -4.61
C MET A 60 0.30 0.07 -3.58
N ALA A 61 -0.37 -0.08 -2.45
CA ALA A 61 -0.13 0.73 -1.27
C ALA A 61 -0.01 -0.19 -0.04
N ALA A 62 0.95 0.11 0.83
CA ALA A 62 1.21 -0.64 2.03
C ALA A 62 1.42 0.29 3.22
N TYR A 63 0.78 -0.04 4.33
CA TYR A 63 0.83 0.76 5.54
C TYR A 63 1.05 -0.11 6.77
N ILE A 64 1.74 0.46 7.74
CA ILE A 64 1.85 -0.02 9.11
C ILE A 64 1.22 1.01 10.05
N SER A 65 0.39 0.56 10.98
CA SER A 65 -0.24 1.43 11.97
C SER A 65 0.08 0.93 13.36
N TYR A 66 0.47 1.83 14.26
CA TYR A 66 0.93 1.46 15.60
C TYR A 66 0.76 2.61 16.59
N PRO A 67 0.55 2.34 17.90
CA PRO A 67 0.60 3.36 18.94
C PRO A 67 2.04 3.85 19.18
N GLN A 68 2.20 4.99 19.83
CA GLN A 68 3.53 5.58 20.07
C GLN A 68 4.46 4.67 20.89
N ASP A 69 3.92 3.85 21.78
CA ASP A 69 4.68 2.88 22.60
C ASP A 69 5.02 1.58 21.83
N LYS A 70 4.50 1.42 20.60
CA LYS A 70 4.73 0.27 19.71
C LYS A 70 4.35 -1.09 20.30
N THR A 71 3.39 -1.13 21.21
CA THR A 71 2.93 -2.36 21.88
C THR A 71 2.01 -3.20 21.03
N GLU A 72 1.42 -2.59 19.99
CA GLU A 72 0.50 -3.24 19.08
C GLU A 72 0.79 -2.76 17.64
N HIS A 73 0.26 -3.44 16.67
CA HIS A 73 0.32 -3.00 15.27
C HIS A 73 -0.85 -3.55 14.46
N THR A 74 -1.10 -2.92 13.34
CA THR A 74 -1.86 -3.50 12.24
C THR A 74 -1.26 -3.05 10.91
N PHE A 75 -1.21 -3.97 9.95
CA PHE A 75 -0.80 -3.63 8.59
C PHE A 75 -2.02 -3.55 7.66
N SER A 76 -1.86 -2.88 6.53
CA SER A 76 -2.85 -2.85 5.46
C SER A 76 -2.17 -2.83 4.11
N VAL A 77 -2.62 -3.69 3.20
CA VAL A 77 -2.16 -3.75 1.81
C VAL A 77 -3.35 -3.53 0.89
N TYR A 78 -3.17 -2.64 -0.06
CA TYR A 78 -4.13 -2.28 -1.11
C TYR A 78 -3.49 -2.46 -2.47
N VAL A 79 -4.30 -2.73 -3.48
CA VAL A 79 -3.86 -2.78 -4.87
C VAL A 79 -4.75 -1.93 -5.76
N ASN A 80 -4.16 -1.33 -6.79
CA ASN A 80 -4.83 -0.58 -7.83
C ASN A 80 -4.55 -1.23 -9.20
N ARG A 81 -5.56 -1.30 -10.05
CA ARG A 81 -5.46 -1.71 -11.45
C ARG A 81 -5.69 -0.49 -12.35
N PRO A 82 -4.65 0.28 -12.68
CA PRO A 82 -4.79 1.59 -13.32
C PRO A 82 -5.62 1.58 -14.61
N ASP A 83 -5.58 0.47 -15.37
CA ASP A 83 -6.27 0.35 -16.65
C ASP A 83 -7.70 -0.23 -16.52
N LEU A 84 -8.09 -0.78 -15.36
CA LEU A 84 -9.31 -1.53 -15.17
C LEU A 84 -10.21 -0.98 -14.06
N SER A 85 -9.65 -0.19 -13.14
CA SER A 85 -10.37 0.35 -11.99
C SER A 85 -9.83 1.72 -11.60
N PHE A 86 -10.60 2.44 -10.78
CA PHE A 86 -10.20 3.74 -10.26
C PHE A 86 -9.93 3.62 -8.77
N GLY A 87 -8.67 3.82 -8.35
CA GLY A 87 -8.24 3.80 -6.97
C GLY A 87 -7.83 2.42 -6.44
N TYR A 88 -7.58 2.37 -5.15
CA TYR A 88 -7.02 1.23 -4.44
C TYR A 88 -8.11 0.39 -3.78
N PHE A 89 -7.89 -0.92 -3.75
CA PHE A 89 -8.79 -1.90 -3.15
C PHE A 89 -8.05 -2.68 -2.08
N PHE A 90 -8.62 -2.79 -0.90
CA PHE A 90 -8.07 -3.59 0.20
C PHE A 90 -7.86 -5.04 -0.19
N ARG A 91 -6.71 -5.62 0.17
CA ARG A 91 -6.35 -7.02 -0.07
C ARG A 91 -6.09 -7.80 1.19
N GLY A 92 -5.44 -7.19 2.16
CA GLY A 92 -5.14 -7.84 3.41
C GLY A 92 -4.72 -6.84 4.47
N GLY A 93 -4.87 -7.24 5.72
CA GLY A 93 -4.48 -6.41 6.86
C GLY A 93 -4.74 -7.13 8.17
N GLY A 94 -4.21 -6.58 9.24
CA GLY A 94 -4.35 -7.09 10.58
C GLY A 94 -3.03 -7.13 11.34
N ASN A 95 -2.98 -7.95 12.39
CA ASN A 95 -1.80 -8.18 13.20
C ASN A 95 -1.26 -9.60 12.94
N ILE A 96 0.01 -9.72 12.59
CA ILE A 96 0.69 -11.00 12.41
C ILE A 96 2.11 -10.95 12.99
N SER A 97 2.55 -12.05 13.58
CA SER A 97 3.88 -12.17 14.21
C SER A 97 5.04 -11.92 13.24
N GLN A 98 4.88 -12.23 11.96
CA GLN A 98 5.90 -11.96 10.95
C GLN A 98 6.21 -10.47 10.79
N VAL A 99 5.22 -9.59 10.92
CA VAL A 99 5.41 -8.13 10.91
C VAL A 99 6.02 -7.65 12.22
N GLU A 100 5.67 -8.29 13.35
CA GLU A 100 6.17 -7.93 14.66
C GLU A 100 7.65 -8.30 14.86
N GLU A 101 8.03 -9.51 14.47
CA GLU A 101 9.33 -10.09 14.74
C GLU A 101 10.34 -9.94 13.61
N TYR A 102 9.84 -9.87 12.36
CA TYR A 102 10.63 -9.92 11.13
C TYR A 102 10.22 -8.81 10.14
N ILE A 103 10.74 -8.91 8.93
CA ILE A 103 10.25 -8.19 7.77
C ILE A 103 9.33 -9.14 6.99
N ALA A 104 8.06 -8.78 6.85
CA ALA A 104 7.13 -9.52 6.02
C ALA A 104 7.11 -8.94 4.60
N GLU A 105 7.39 -9.75 3.59
CA GLU A 105 7.21 -9.42 2.18
C GLU A 105 5.82 -9.87 1.73
N PHE A 106 4.99 -8.93 1.28
CA PHE A 106 3.66 -9.23 0.74
C PHE A 106 3.65 -9.12 -0.78
N THR A 107 3.14 -10.16 -1.42
CA THR A 107 2.90 -10.21 -2.87
C THR A 107 1.43 -10.49 -3.15
N VAL A 108 0.92 -9.93 -4.25
CA VAL A 108 -0.46 -10.16 -4.72
C VAL A 108 -0.40 -10.65 -6.17
N ASP A 109 -1.09 -11.76 -6.47
CA ASP A 109 -1.07 -12.33 -7.82
C ASP A 109 -1.59 -11.34 -8.87
N GLY A 110 -0.81 -11.19 -9.95
CA GLY A 110 -1.15 -10.32 -11.06
C GLY A 110 -0.78 -8.84 -10.86
N PHE A 111 0.04 -8.54 -9.84
CA PHE A 111 0.62 -7.23 -9.61
C PHE A 111 2.14 -7.29 -9.65
N ASP A 112 2.77 -6.23 -10.17
CA ASP A 112 4.21 -6.15 -10.37
C ASP A 112 4.95 -5.46 -9.22
N ASP A 113 4.24 -5.14 -8.13
CA ASP A 113 4.79 -4.58 -6.91
C ASP A 113 4.74 -5.58 -5.76
N ARG A 114 5.60 -5.38 -4.79
CA ARG A 114 5.66 -6.07 -3.50
C ARG A 114 5.82 -5.09 -2.36
N ALA A 115 5.30 -5.41 -1.20
CA ALA A 115 5.40 -4.58 -0.01
C ALA A 115 6.24 -5.28 1.07
N PHE A 116 7.14 -4.53 1.71
CA PHE A 116 7.89 -4.96 2.88
C PHE A 116 7.40 -4.19 4.10
N ILE A 117 6.90 -4.91 5.10
CA ILE A 117 6.30 -4.31 6.29
C ILE A 117 6.94 -4.93 7.54
N SER A 118 7.32 -4.08 8.50
CA SER A 118 7.94 -4.51 9.75
C SER A 118 7.69 -3.53 10.90
N MET A 119 7.56 -4.05 12.12
CA MET A 119 7.67 -3.25 13.36
C MET A 119 9.10 -2.82 13.67
N ASN A 120 10.05 -3.26 12.85
CA ASN A 120 11.46 -2.92 12.94
C ASN A 120 12.12 -3.29 14.27
N SER A 121 11.73 -4.41 14.86
CA SER A 121 12.33 -4.95 16.08
C SER A 121 13.82 -5.28 15.93
N GLN A 122 14.27 -5.55 14.69
CA GLN A 122 15.66 -5.87 14.34
C GLN A 122 16.52 -4.63 14.00
N GLN A 123 15.97 -3.42 14.16
CA GLN A 123 16.65 -2.15 13.93
C GLN A 123 17.27 -2.03 12.53
N VAL A 124 16.50 -2.38 11.51
CA VAL A 124 16.88 -2.19 10.11
C VAL A 124 17.13 -0.70 9.87
N SER A 125 18.30 -0.37 9.32
CA SER A 125 18.74 1.00 9.08
C SER A 125 18.80 1.37 7.60
N PHE A 126 18.87 0.40 6.71
CA PHE A 126 18.79 0.61 5.27
C PHE A 126 18.48 -0.69 4.52
N LEU A 127 18.08 -0.53 3.28
CA LEU A 127 18.05 -1.61 2.31
C LEU A 127 18.93 -1.26 1.11
N GLU A 128 19.47 -2.28 0.48
CA GLU A 128 20.18 -2.20 -0.80
C GLU A 128 19.40 -2.92 -1.88
N ILE A 129 19.42 -2.35 -3.07
CA ILE A 129 18.81 -2.89 -4.27
C ILE A 129 19.93 -3.05 -5.30
N ASP A 130 20.26 -4.29 -5.63
CA ASP A 130 21.26 -4.63 -6.64
C ASP A 130 20.56 -5.09 -7.92
N ASP A 131 20.60 -4.29 -8.97
CA ASP A 131 20.02 -4.60 -10.29
C ASP A 131 21.03 -5.29 -11.23
N GLY A 132 22.22 -5.61 -10.72
CA GLY A 132 23.31 -6.21 -11.45
C GLY A 132 24.24 -5.22 -12.15
N ASN A 133 23.88 -3.93 -12.22
CA ASN A 133 24.70 -2.86 -12.79
C ASN A 133 25.02 -1.79 -11.75
N ASP A 134 24.08 -1.51 -10.85
CA ASP A 134 24.20 -0.49 -9.83
C ASP A 134 23.59 -0.97 -8.51
N ILE A 135 24.12 -0.46 -7.41
CA ILE A 135 23.58 -0.71 -6.06
C ILE A 135 23.00 0.60 -5.53
N ARG A 136 21.68 0.58 -5.33
CA ARG A 136 20.96 1.71 -4.73
C ARG A 136 20.68 1.43 -3.27
N LYS A 137 20.95 2.42 -2.42
CA LYS A 137 20.68 2.37 -0.99
C LYS A 137 19.48 3.23 -0.64
N ILE A 138 18.57 2.70 0.17
CA ILE A 138 17.44 3.42 0.75
C ILE A 138 17.59 3.37 2.27
N GLU A 139 17.68 4.55 2.89
CA GLU A 139 17.79 4.66 4.35
C GLU A 139 16.44 4.42 5.01
N ILE A 140 16.46 3.75 6.16
CA ILE A 140 15.30 3.43 7.01
C ILE A 140 15.60 3.95 8.41
N ASP A 141 14.63 4.58 9.06
CA ASP A 141 14.77 4.95 10.47
C ASP A 141 14.72 3.69 11.35
N SER A 142 15.89 3.30 11.88
CA SER A 142 16.02 2.07 12.68
C SER A 142 15.18 2.04 13.96
N ASN A 143 14.63 3.20 14.36
CA ASN A 143 13.80 3.31 15.54
C ASN A 143 12.30 3.29 15.24
N LYS A 144 11.90 3.17 13.96
CA LYS A 144 10.49 3.21 13.56
C LYS A 144 10.08 1.97 12.78
N PRO A 145 8.85 1.51 12.96
CA PRO A 145 8.19 0.64 12.00
C PRO A 145 8.21 1.22 10.58
N PHE A 146 8.21 0.37 9.57
CA PHE A 146 8.18 0.82 8.18
C PHE A 146 7.27 -0.05 7.31
N ALA A 147 6.75 0.55 6.25
CA ALA A 147 6.12 -0.14 5.13
C ALA A 147 6.63 0.48 3.82
N ILE A 148 7.25 -0.33 2.97
CA ILE A 148 7.91 0.08 1.73
C ILE A 148 7.34 -0.74 0.58
N VAL A 149 6.92 -0.09 -0.49
CA VAL A 149 6.49 -0.73 -1.75
C VAL A 149 7.59 -0.58 -2.78
N LEU A 150 7.95 -1.70 -3.43
CA LEU A 150 8.96 -1.75 -4.48
C LEU A 150 8.48 -2.64 -5.63
N PRO A 151 8.84 -2.33 -6.89
CA PRO A 151 8.58 -3.21 -8.01
C PRO A 151 9.28 -4.57 -7.84
N ILE A 152 8.64 -5.65 -8.26
CA ILE A 152 9.21 -7.01 -8.21
C ILE A 152 10.52 -7.08 -9.01
N ASN A 153 10.58 -6.37 -10.14
CA ASN A 153 11.72 -6.37 -11.06
C ASN A 153 12.84 -5.40 -10.66
N THR A 154 12.85 -4.88 -9.43
CA THR A 154 13.83 -3.89 -8.99
C THR A 154 15.26 -4.45 -8.88
N GLY A 155 15.42 -5.77 -8.74
CA GLY A 155 16.70 -6.44 -8.49
C GLY A 155 16.69 -7.23 -7.17
N ASN A 156 17.86 -7.66 -6.72
CA ASN A 156 18.02 -8.32 -5.43
C ASN A 156 17.92 -7.29 -4.31
N ILE A 157 17.14 -7.59 -3.28
CA ILE A 157 16.95 -6.71 -2.12
C ILE A 157 17.61 -7.36 -0.91
N SER A 158 18.40 -6.57 -0.19
CA SER A 158 19.02 -6.97 1.08
C SER A 158 18.76 -5.88 2.12
N PHE A 159 18.26 -6.27 3.29
CA PHE A 159 18.06 -5.38 4.42
C PHE A 159 19.23 -5.50 5.39
N TYR A 160 19.61 -4.41 6.02
CA TYR A 160 20.72 -4.35 6.95
C TYR A 160 20.32 -3.65 8.25
N ASP A 161 20.73 -4.24 9.38
CA ASP A 161 20.58 -3.63 10.69
C ASP A 161 21.58 -2.47 10.92
N ILE A 162 21.53 -1.83 12.08
CA ILE A 162 22.44 -0.75 12.48
C ILE A 162 23.92 -1.19 12.59
N ASN A 163 24.18 -2.50 12.66
CA ASN A 163 25.53 -3.07 12.74
C ASN A 163 26.04 -3.55 11.38
N GLY A 164 25.23 -3.43 10.34
CA GLY A 164 25.54 -3.90 8.98
C GLY A 164 25.33 -5.40 8.77
N ASN A 165 24.62 -6.09 9.64
CA ASN A 165 24.24 -7.49 9.44
C ASN A 165 23.01 -7.57 8.54
N ILE A 166 22.97 -8.61 7.70
CA ILE A 166 21.80 -8.89 6.86
C ILE A 166 20.62 -9.34 7.74
N VAL A 167 19.46 -8.73 7.48
CA VAL A 167 18.18 -9.09 8.10
C VAL A 167 17.32 -9.82 7.07
N GLU A 168 16.86 -11.03 7.42
CA GLU A 168 16.02 -11.85 6.54
C GLU A 168 14.58 -11.34 6.52
N TYR A 169 13.91 -11.54 5.38
CA TYR A 169 12.48 -11.28 5.22
C TYR A 169 11.72 -12.57 4.85
N HIS A 170 10.45 -12.62 5.19
CA HIS A 170 9.58 -13.79 4.99
C HIS A 170 8.43 -13.46 4.04
N ASN A 171 8.30 -14.27 2.97
CA ASN A 171 7.26 -14.06 1.98
C ASN A 171 5.87 -14.45 2.52
N GLN A 172 4.90 -13.60 2.25
CA GLN A 172 3.48 -13.76 2.54
C GLN A 172 2.69 -13.49 1.25
N LYS A 173 1.85 -14.42 0.85
CA LYS A 173 0.99 -14.28 -0.31
C LYS A 173 -0.41 -13.85 0.13
N LEU A 174 -0.95 -12.76 -0.48
CA LEU A 174 -2.30 -12.25 -0.25
C LEU A 174 -3.26 -12.57 -1.40
#